data_5f3f6c8627234ddb73922b55ad4780b9
#
_entry.id   5f3f6c8627234ddb73922b55ad4780b9
#
_cell.length_a   1.000
_cell.length_b   1.000
_cell.length_c   1.000
_cell.angle_alpha   90.00
_cell.angle_beta   90.00
_cell.angle_gamma   90.00
#
_symmetry.space_group_name_H-M   'P 1'
#
loop_
_entity.id
_entity.type
_entity.pdbx_description
1 polymer ?
#
loop_
_entity_poly.entity_id
_entity_poly.type
_entity_poly.pdbx_seq_one_letter_code
_entity_poly.pdbx_strand_id
1 'polypeptide(L)'
;VLKISSGSTNWKQKPDFVLFWDKDVKLAKTLEAEGFKVFNSAEAIETCDDKALTFIKLKNTDIKMPATYMAPMTFDKEYKDYTFVLQIEGSLGYPMVIKENKGSFGEQVYLVNNYYEAVEKIKAIGHCDFIMQEYIESSKGRDVRIHIVGDKIVTAMERVNEDDFRANITNGGKMM
;
A
#
# COMPACT_ATOMS: atom_id res chain seq x y z
N VAL A 1 5.73 -22.28 15.33
CA VAL A 1 7.07 -21.76 14.99
C VAL A 1 7.61 -22.62 13.86
N LEU A 2 7.98 -21.98 12.73
CA LEU A 2 8.59 -22.64 11.57
C LEU A 2 10.11 -22.52 11.64
N LYS A 3 10.80 -23.59 11.24
CA LYS A 3 12.24 -23.59 11.07
C LYS A 3 12.59 -22.96 9.72
N ILE A 4 13.46 -21.96 9.70
CA ILE A 4 13.89 -21.26 8.49
C ILE A 4 15.32 -21.57 8.05
N SER A 5 16.01 -22.51 8.75
CA SER A 5 17.34 -23.01 8.36
C SER A 5 17.20 -24.28 7.52
N SER A 6 18.32 -24.79 7.00
CA SER A 6 18.35 -26.02 6.19
C SER A 6 17.59 -27.20 6.78
N GLY A 7 16.93 -27.99 5.93
CA GLY A 7 16.05 -29.10 6.27
C GLY A 7 14.58 -28.70 6.32
N SER A 8 13.71 -29.58 5.83
CA SER A 8 12.26 -29.36 5.80
C SER A 8 11.63 -29.47 7.18
N THR A 9 10.52 -28.78 7.39
CA THR A 9 9.67 -28.95 8.56
C THR A 9 8.94 -30.31 8.48
N ASN A 10 8.96 -31.07 9.54
CA ASN A 10 8.24 -32.37 9.59
C ASN A 10 6.74 -32.12 9.83
N TRP A 11 5.97 -32.06 8.77
CA TRP A 11 4.51 -31.84 8.81
C TRP A 11 3.82 -33.18 9.11
N LYS A 12 3.07 -33.25 10.20
CA LYS A 12 2.25 -34.45 10.53
C LYS A 12 1.16 -34.70 9.48
N GLN A 13 0.63 -33.62 8.90
CA GLN A 13 -0.34 -33.65 7.83
C GLN A 13 -0.10 -32.45 6.92
N LYS A 14 0.01 -32.68 5.61
CA LYS A 14 0.22 -31.62 4.63
C LYS A 14 -1.11 -31.31 3.95
N PRO A 15 -1.62 -30.05 4.03
CA PRO A 15 -2.81 -29.65 3.31
C PRO A 15 -2.55 -29.57 1.80
N ASP A 16 -3.58 -29.63 0.98
CA ASP A 16 -3.49 -29.48 -0.49
C ASP A 16 -3.13 -28.05 -0.90
N PHE A 17 -3.56 -27.07 -0.12
CA PHE A 17 -3.26 -25.65 -0.30
C PHE A 17 -3.40 -24.88 1.02
N VAL A 18 -2.91 -23.65 1.03
CA VAL A 18 -3.04 -22.70 2.14
C VAL A 18 -3.81 -21.48 1.66
N LEU A 19 -4.94 -21.19 2.30
CA LEU A 19 -5.62 -19.92 2.16
C LEU A 19 -4.98 -18.94 3.16
N PHE A 20 -4.10 -18.07 2.66
CA PHE A 20 -3.31 -17.18 3.48
C PHE A 20 -4.03 -15.84 3.68
N TRP A 21 -4.60 -15.67 4.86
CA TRP A 21 -5.42 -14.51 5.23
C TRP A 21 -4.66 -13.52 6.10
N ASP A 22 -3.43 -13.21 5.70
CA ASP A 22 -2.52 -12.35 6.46
C ASP A 22 -1.58 -11.59 5.51
N LYS A 23 -0.77 -10.68 6.07
CA LYS A 23 0.27 -9.90 5.38
C LYS A 23 1.70 -10.29 5.80
N ASP A 24 1.87 -11.38 6.54
CA ASP A 24 3.20 -11.88 6.89
C ASP A 24 3.85 -12.55 5.66
N VAL A 25 4.47 -11.70 4.83
CA VAL A 25 5.19 -12.13 3.63
C VAL A 25 6.27 -13.17 3.95
N LYS A 26 6.95 -13.06 5.09
CA LYS A 26 8.00 -14.01 5.46
C LYS A 26 7.44 -15.39 5.75
N LEU A 27 6.31 -15.46 6.43
CA LEU A 27 5.57 -16.70 6.64
C LEU A 27 5.07 -17.28 5.32
N ALA A 28 4.47 -16.46 4.46
CA ALA A 28 4.00 -16.90 3.15
C ALA A 28 5.15 -17.47 2.29
N LYS A 29 6.29 -16.77 2.18
CA LYS A 29 7.50 -17.26 1.51
C LYS A 29 8.04 -18.55 2.10
N THR A 30 7.99 -18.70 3.42
CA THR A 30 8.43 -19.93 4.09
C THR A 30 7.53 -21.11 3.72
N LEU A 31 6.21 -20.89 3.70
CA LEU A 31 5.25 -21.94 3.29
C LEU A 31 5.44 -22.34 1.83
N GLU A 32 5.65 -21.38 0.93
CA GLU A 32 5.96 -21.68 -0.48
C GLU A 32 7.27 -22.45 -0.64
N ALA A 33 8.31 -22.10 0.13
CA ALA A 33 9.59 -22.82 0.14
C ALA A 33 9.47 -24.27 0.65
N GLU A 34 8.51 -24.54 1.53
CA GLU A 34 8.14 -25.90 1.98
C GLU A 34 7.26 -26.66 0.95
N GLY A 35 6.97 -26.03 -0.19
CA GLY A 35 6.22 -26.61 -1.30
C GLY A 35 4.70 -26.60 -1.12
N PHE A 36 4.17 -25.69 -0.31
CA PHE A 36 2.72 -25.45 -0.26
C PHE A 36 2.28 -24.52 -1.38
N LYS A 37 1.06 -24.74 -1.89
CA LYS A 37 0.37 -23.75 -2.73
C LYS A 37 -0.28 -22.72 -1.81
N VAL A 38 0.16 -21.48 -1.88
CA VAL A 38 -0.34 -20.38 -1.03
C VAL A 38 -1.19 -19.42 -1.86
N PHE A 39 -2.38 -19.10 -1.39
CA PHE A 39 -3.32 -18.15 -1.99
C PHE A 39 -3.70 -17.05 -0.98
N ASN A 40 -3.41 -15.76 -1.29
CA ASN A 40 -2.61 -15.29 -2.43
C ASN A 40 -1.14 -15.66 -2.26
N SER A 41 -0.38 -15.65 -3.38
CA SER A 41 1.06 -15.94 -3.33
C SER A 41 1.82 -14.88 -2.52
N ALA A 42 2.97 -15.29 -1.96
CA ALA A 42 3.82 -14.38 -1.21
C ALA A 42 4.26 -13.16 -2.04
N GLU A 43 4.55 -13.34 -3.34
CA GLU A 43 4.87 -12.24 -4.26
C GLU A 43 3.70 -11.28 -4.43
N ALA A 44 2.48 -11.80 -4.58
CA ALA A 44 1.30 -10.96 -4.73
C ALA A 44 1.03 -10.14 -3.45
N ILE A 45 1.14 -10.77 -2.27
CA ILE A 45 0.98 -10.09 -0.99
C ILE A 45 2.02 -8.99 -0.83
N GLU A 46 3.31 -9.29 -1.07
CA GLU A 46 4.42 -8.34 -0.96
C GLU A 46 4.23 -7.13 -1.88
N THR A 47 3.88 -7.39 -3.14
CA THR A 47 3.68 -6.35 -4.16
C THR A 47 2.46 -5.48 -3.84
N CYS A 48 1.36 -6.07 -3.39
CA CYS A 48 0.12 -5.33 -3.13
C CYS A 48 0.09 -4.63 -1.77
N ASP A 49 0.87 -5.09 -0.79
CA ASP A 49 0.98 -4.43 0.52
C ASP A 49 1.88 -3.20 0.49
N ASP A 50 2.83 -3.13 -0.45
CA ASP A 50 3.72 -1.99 -0.66
C ASP A 50 3.25 -1.13 -1.84
N LYS A 51 2.87 0.12 -1.55
CA LYS A 51 2.33 1.03 -2.57
C LYS A 51 3.34 1.36 -3.66
N ALA A 52 4.62 1.55 -3.31
CA ALA A 52 5.66 1.81 -4.31
C ALA A 52 5.87 0.59 -5.22
N LEU A 53 5.93 -0.62 -4.67
CA LEU A 53 6.04 -1.85 -5.47
C LEU A 53 4.84 -2.04 -6.39
N THR A 54 3.62 -1.75 -5.92
CA THR A 54 2.41 -1.77 -6.76
C THR A 54 2.57 -0.85 -7.98
N PHE A 55 2.98 0.41 -7.77
CA PHE A 55 3.19 1.36 -8.85
C PHE A 55 4.31 0.94 -9.81
N ILE A 56 5.42 0.43 -9.28
CA ILE A 56 6.54 -0.10 -10.09
C ILE A 56 6.06 -1.26 -10.97
N LYS A 57 5.30 -2.20 -10.42
CA LYS A 57 4.78 -3.38 -11.15
C LYS A 57 3.83 -2.98 -12.27
N LEU A 58 3.03 -1.92 -12.07
CA LEU A 58 2.02 -1.45 -13.02
C LEU A 58 2.54 -0.37 -13.99
N LYS A 59 3.76 0.14 -13.81
CA LYS A 59 4.30 1.29 -14.55
C LYS A 59 4.22 1.17 -16.08
N ASN A 60 4.36 -0.03 -16.60
CA ASN A 60 4.39 -0.29 -18.04
C ASN A 60 3.07 -0.93 -18.55
N THR A 61 1.99 -0.76 -17.83
CA THR A 61 0.65 -1.20 -18.23
C THR A 61 -0.18 0.00 -18.72
N ASP A 62 -1.30 -0.27 -19.41
CA ASP A 62 -2.25 0.76 -19.86
C ASP A 62 -3.18 1.27 -18.73
N ILE A 63 -2.95 0.85 -17.48
CA ILE A 63 -3.75 1.26 -16.33
C ILE A 63 -3.44 2.71 -16.00
N LYS A 64 -4.46 3.57 -16.04
CA LYS A 64 -4.34 4.96 -15.60
C LYS A 64 -4.20 5.02 -14.08
N MET A 65 -3.12 5.63 -13.64
CA MET A 65 -2.82 5.83 -12.22
C MET A 65 -2.51 7.30 -11.96
N PRO A 66 -2.78 7.81 -10.75
CA PRO A 66 -2.37 9.15 -10.35
C PRO A 66 -0.85 9.34 -10.48
N ALA A 67 -0.40 10.52 -10.85
CA ALA A 67 1.02 10.85 -10.85
C ALA A 67 1.60 10.62 -9.46
N THR A 68 2.67 9.83 -9.38
CA THR A 68 3.20 9.34 -8.11
C THR A 68 4.73 9.37 -8.11
N TYR A 69 5.29 9.88 -7.03
CA TYR A 69 6.72 9.95 -6.78
C TYR A 69 7.07 9.15 -5.54
N MET A 70 8.12 8.37 -5.63
CA MET A 70 8.71 7.68 -4.48
C MET A 70 9.68 8.64 -3.79
N ALA A 71 9.55 8.76 -2.47
CA ALA A 71 10.49 9.56 -1.68
C ALA A 71 11.89 8.95 -1.70
N PRO A 72 12.94 9.77 -1.57
CA PRO A 72 14.29 9.26 -1.37
C PRO A 72 14.36 8.44 -0.08
N MET A 73 15.13 7.36 -0.09
CA MET A 73 15.37 6.58 1.11
C MET A 73 16.28 7.35 2.08
N THR A 74 16.00 7.27 3.36
CA THR A 74 16.88 7.76 4.43
C THR A 74 17.13 6.70 5.48
N PHE A 75 18.37 6.65 6.00
CA PHE A 75 18.73 5.81 7.15
C PHE A 75 18.68 6.59 8.48
N ASP A 76 18.61 7.92 8.38
CA ASP A 76 18.48 8.81 9.55
C ASP A 76 16.99 8.88 9.96
N LYS A 77 16.73 9.27 11.20
CA LYS A 77 15.36 9.49 11.69
C LYS A 77 14.65 10.63 10.95
N GLU A 78 15.42 11.59 10.44
CA GLU A 78 14.94 12.74 9.69
C GLU A 78 15.77 12.96 8.44
N TYR A 79 15.16 13.51 7.39
CA TYR A 79 15.90 13.96 6.23
C TYR A 79 16.75 15.19 6.60
N LYS A 80 17.96 15.24 6.09
CA LYS A 80 18.85 16.41 6.23
C LYS A 80 18.46 17.55 5.29
N ASP A 81 17.73 17.22 4.24
CA ASP A 81 17.30 18.13 3.18
C ASP A 81 15.91 17.73 2.67
N TYR A 82 15.07 18.69 2.45
CA TYR A 82 13.69 18.54 1.94
C TYR A 82 13.51 19.13 0.55
N THR A 83 14.57 19.42 -0.19
CA THR A 83 14.49 19.99 -1.56
C THR A 83 13.73 19.07 -2.52
N PHE A 84 13.72 17.76 -2.29
CA PHE A 84 12.91 16.82 -3.08
C PHE A 84 11.40 17.13 -2.98
N VAL A 85 10.92 17.67 -1.86
CA VAL A 85 9.52 18.09 -1.70
C VAL A 85 9.18 19.21 -2.65
N LEU A 86 10.08 20.21 -2.80
CA LEU A 86 9.90 21.32 -3.75
C LEU A 86 9.91 20.83 -5.21
N GLN A 87 10.75 19.84 -5.53
CA GLN A 87 10.79 19.24 -6.87
C GLN A 87 9.47 18.52 -7.20
N ILE A 88 8.92 17.78 -6.23
CA ILE A 88 7.64 17.06 -6.39
C ILE A 88 6.49 18.06 -6.43
N GLU A 89 6.50 19.10 -5.61
CA GLU A 89 5.54 20.22 -5.65
C GLU A 89 5.47 20.87 -7.05
N GLY A 90 6.63 21.10 -7.68
CA GLY A 90 6.68 21.65 -9.05
C GLY A 90 5.98 20.77 -10.09
N SER A 91 5.78 19.49 -9.80
CA SER A 91 5.13 18.53 -10.71
C SER A 91 3.68 18.24 -10.34
N LEU A 92 3.37 18.09 -9.04
CA LEU A 92 2.03 17.70 -8.56
C LEU A 92 1.17 18.88 -8.15
N GLY A 93 1.79 19.96 -7.62
CA GLY A 93 1.08 21.03 -6.94
C GLY A 93 0.47 20.58 -5.61
N TYR A 94 -0.32 21.48 -5.01
CA TYR A 94 -1.12 21.16 -3.82
C TYR A 94 -2.63 21.31 -4.12
N PRO A 95 -3.49 20.58 -3.39
CA PRO A 95 -3.15 19.58 -2.38
C PRO A 95 -2.52 18.33 -2.99
N MET A 96 -1.67 17.63 -2.23
CA MET A 96 -1.16 16.33 -2.61
C MET A 96 -1.32 15.31 -1.47
N VAL A 97 -1.17 14.03 -1.78
CA VAL A 97 -1.34 12.95 -0.80
C VAL A 97 -0.01 12.28 -0.52
N ILE A 98 0.38 12.23 0.75
CA ILE A 98 1.52 11.44 1.22
C ILE A 98 0.98 10.12 1.75
N LYS A 99 1.61 9.00 1.36
CA LYS A 99 1.21 7.66 1.82
C LYS A 99 2.45 6.87 2.21
N GLU A 100 2.48 6.36 3.43
CA GLU A 100 3.50 5.37 3.79
C GLU A 100 3.33 4.14 2.89
N ASN A 101 4.45 3.54 2.45
CA ASN A 101 4.39 2.43 1.49
C ASN A 101 3.59 1.26 2.04
N LYS A 102 3.79 0.93 3.30
CA LYS A 102 3.03 -0.10 4.01
C LYS A 102 2.00 0.53 4.91
N GLY A 103 0.88 -0.13 5.08
CA GLY A 103 -0.20 0.35 5.92
C GLY A 103 -1.57 -0.07 5.39
N SER A 104 -2.57 0.01 6.25
CA SER A 104 -3.92 -0.47 5.95
C SER A 104 -4.98 0.53 6.42
N PHE A 105 -6.20 0.33 5.98
CA PHE A 105 -7.38 1.03 6.46
C PHE A 105 -7.38 2.57 6.24
N GLY A 106 -6.42 3.11 5.50
CA GLY A 106 -6.28 4.54 5.27
C GLY A 106 -5.60 5.32 6.40
N GLU A 107 -5.07 4.64 7.42
CA GLU A 107 -4.42 5.29 8.57
C GLU A 107 -3.13 6.02 8.19
N GLN A 108 -2.36 5.45 7.24
CA GLN A 108 -1.09 5.99 6.76
C GLN A 108 -1.24 6.78 5.45
N VAL A 109 -2.34 7.55 5.33
CA VAL A 109 -2.66 8.35 4.14
C VAL A 109 -3.00 9.76 4.59
N TYR A 110 -2.25 10.75 4.10
CA TYR A 110 -2.28 12.12 4.57
C TYR A 110 -2.46 13.10 3.43
N LEU A 111 -3.43 13.99 3.52
CA LEU A 111 -3.59 15.12 2.61
C LEU A 111 -2.78 16.30 3.17
N VAL A 112 -1.99 16.92 2.31
CA VAL A 112 -1.19 18.11 2.66
C VAL A 112 -1.46 19.24 1.65
N ASN A 113 -1.58 20.46 2.15
CA ASN A 113 -2.04 21.59 1.38
C ASN A 113 -0.93 22.59 1.04
N ASN A 114 0.26 22.40 1.57
CA ASN A 114 1.42 23.26 1.34
C ASN A 114 2.72 22.55 1.75
N TYR A 115 3.83 23.17 1.38
CA TYR A 115 5.17 22.68 1.68
C TYR A 115 5.40 22.43 3.19
N TYR A 116 4.96 23.34 4.04
CA TYR A 116 5.20 23.21 5.49
C TYR A 116 4.46 22.01 6.09
N GLU A 117 3.20 21.82 5.70
CA GLU A 117 2.43 20.62 6.11
C GLU A 117 3.08 19.34 5.61
N ALA A 118 3.58 19.34 4.37
CA ALA A 118 4.28 18.19 3.80
C ALA A 118 5.54 17.85 4.61
N VAL A 119 6.40 18.85 4.88
CA VAL A 119 7.64 18.65 5.66
C VAL A 119 7.35 18.17 7.08
N GLU A 120 6.38 18.77 7.77
CA GLU A 120 6.00 18.34 9.13
C GLU A 120 5.45 16.91 9.14
N LYS A 121 4.68 16.54 8.12
CA LYS A 121 4.20 15.17 7.98
C LYS A 121 5.34 14.19 7.71
N ILE A 122 6.28 14.53 6.84
CA ILE A 122 7.44 13.69 6.53
C ILE A 122 8.33 13.51 7.77
N LYS A 123 8.53 14.55 8.57
CA LYS A 123 9.22 14.41 9.86
C LYS A 123 8.53 13.44 10.82
N ALA A 124 7.19 13.50 10.87
CA ALA A 124 6.40 12.60 11.70
C ALA A 124 6.45 11.13 11.22
N ILE A 125 6.54 10.88 9.91
CA ILE A 125 6.73 9.56 9.30
C ILE A 125 8.12 9.01 9.64
N GLY A 126 9.13 9.88 9.72
CA GLY A 126 10.51 9.51 10.04
C GLY A 126 11.18 8.73 8.89
N HIS A 127 11.76 7.58 9.22
CA HIS A 127 12.52 6.74 8.27
C HIS A 127 11.67 5.71 7.51
N CYS A 128 10.34 5.74 7.65
CA CYS A 128 9.47 4.85 6.88
C CYS A 128 9.42 5.28 5.41
N ASP A 129 9.46 4.32 4.52
CA ASP A 129 9.31 4.57 3.09
C ASP A 129 7.90 5.09 2.77
N PHE A 130 7.80 6.07 1.88
CA PHE A 130 6.53 6.66 1.47
C PHE A 130 6.54 7.13 0.02
N ILE A 131 5.35 7.34 -0.50
CA ILE A 131 5.11 7.98 -1.80
C ILE A 131 4.41 9.32 -1.62
N MET A 132 4.62 10.22 -2.57
CA MET A 132 3.89 11.48 -2.73
C MET A 132 3.11 11.40 -4.04
N GLN A 133 1.81 11.67 -3.98
CA GLN A 133 0.88 11.37 -5.06
C GLN A 133 -0.05 12.54 -5.34
N GLU A 134 -0.39 12.70 -6.61
CA GLU A 134 -1.45 13.59 -7.08
C GLU A 134 -2.75 13.35 -6.30
N TYR A 135 -3.38 14.44 -5.87
CA TYR A 135 -4.71 14.37 -5.28
C TYR A 135 -5.78 14.41 -6.38
N ILE A 136 -6.61 13.39 -6.43
CA ILE A 136 -7.71 13.30 -7.40
C ILE A 136 -8.98 13.87 -6.77
N GLU A 137 -9.25 15.15 -7.00
CA GLU A 137 -10.39 15.88 -6.42
C GLU A 137 -11.74 15.20 -6.73
N SER A 138 -11.91 14.67 -7.94
CA SER A 138 -13.13 13.99 -8.35
C SER A 138 -13.42 12.69 -7.56
N SER A 139 -12.44 12.16 -6.85
CA SER A 139 -12.55 10.97 -6.00
C SER A 139 -12.58 11.30 -4.51
N LYS A 140 -12.73 12.59 -4.15
CA LYS A 140 -12.80 12.99 -2.73
C LYS A 140 -13.89 12.22 -2.00
N GLY A 141 -13.50 11.49 -0.95
CA GLY A 141 -14.41 10.71 -0.11
C GLY A 141 -15.14 9.58 -0.83
N ARG A 142 -14.71 9.18 -2.05
CA ARG A 142 -15.39 8.13 -2.83
C ARG A 142 -14.39 7.18 -3.44
N ASP A 143 -14.68 5.89 -3.37
CA ASP A 143 -13.98 4.85 -4.11
C ASP A 143 -14.90 3.66 -4.42
N VAL A 144 -14.44 2.80 -5.34
CA VAL A 144 -15.10 1.52 -5.63
C VAL A 144 -14.16 0.40 -5.24
N ARG A 145 -14.66 -0.52 -4.42
CA ARG A 145 -13.98 -1.76 -4.08
C ARG A 145 -14.53 -2.92 -4.87
N ILE A 146 -13.66 -3.57 -5.62
CA ILE A 146 -14.01 -4.74 -6.42
C ILE A 146 -13.28 -5.96 -5.84
N HIS A 147 -14.02 -7.04 -5.58
CA HIS A 147 -13.47 -8.31 -5.15
C HIS A 147 -13.45 -9.29 -6.31
N ILE A 148 -12.29 -9.86 -6.56
CA ILE A 148 -12.05 -10.80 -7.67
C ILE A 148 -11.55 -12.12 -7.08
N VAL A 149 -12.11 -13.23 -7.55
CA VAL A 149 -11.64 -14.58 -7.23
C VAL A 149 -11.38 -15.32 -8.52
N GLY A 150 -10.13 -15.69 -8.74
CA GLY A 150 -9.69 -16.21 -10.04
C GLY A 150 -9.81 -15.11 -11.12
N ASP A 151 -10.65 -15.35 -12.11
CA ASP A 151 -10.94 -14.44 -13.22
C ASP A 151 -12.32 -13.75 -13.11
N LYS A 152 -13.03 -13.94 -11.99
CA LYS A 152 -14.41 -13.47 -11.81
C LYS A 152 -14.51 -12.36 -10.78
N ILE A 153 -15.23 -11.30 -11.13
CA ILE A 153 -15.71 -10.31 -10.17
C ILE A 153 -16.84 -10.95 -9.37
N VAL A 154 -16.61 -11.12 -8.06
CA VAL A 154 -17.61 -11.73 -7.16
C VAL A 154 -18.47 -10.67 -6.48
N THR A 155 -17.95 -9.48 -6.28
CA THR A 155 -18.71 -8.33 -5.77
C THR A 155 -18.01 -7.02 -6.06
N ALA A 156 -18.78 -5.94 -6.14
CA ALA A 156 -18.29 -4.58 -6.20
C ALA A 156 -19.15 -3.73 -5.26
N MET A 157 -18.55 -2.76 -4.59
CA MET A 157 -19.24 -1.84 -3.70
C MET A 157 -18.65 -0.44 -3.84
N GLU A 158 -19.49 0.57 -3.80
CA GLU A 158 -19.08 1.95 -3.64
C GLU A 158 -18.92 2.25 -2.15
N ARG A 159 -17.88 3.03 -1.79
CA ARG A 159 -17.74 3.57 -0.45
C ARG A 159 -17.76 5.08 -0.52
N VAL A 160 -18.48 5.70 0.40
CA VAL A 160 -18.64 7.15 0.45
C VAL A 160 -18.39 7.65 1.86
N ASN A 161 -17.64 8.74 1.97
CA ASN A 161 -17.39 9.48 3.20
C ASN A 161 -17.57 10.99 2.91
N GLU A 162 -18.50 11.62 3.59
CA GLU A 162 -18.79 13.05 3.39
C GLU A 162 -17.85 13.96 4.21
N ASP A 163 -17.25 13.42 5.26
CA ASP A 163 -16.47 14.16 6.26
C ASP A 163 -14.95 14.03 6.06
N ASP A 164 -14.49 13.01 5.32
CA ASP A 164 -13.06 12.76 5.08
C ASP A 164 -12.80 12.56 3.59
N PHE A 165 -11.60 12.96 3.13
CA PHE A 165 -11.19 12.70 1.74
C PHE A 165 -10.98 11.22 1.44
N ARG A 166 -10.83 10.38 2.48
CA ARG A 166 -10.69 8.92 2.41
C ARG A 166 -12.05 8.25 2.55
N ALA A 167 -12.39 7.34 1.67
CA ALA A 167 -13.65 6.60 1.70
C ALA A 167 -13.62 5.36 2.62
N ASN A 168 -12.52 5.11 3.34
CA ASN A 168 -12.37 3.94 4.20
C ASN A 168 -13.41 3.91 5.32
N ILE A 169 -14.00 2.73 5.57
CA ILE A 169 -15.01 2.52 6.62
C ILE A 169 -14.47 2.87 8.01
N THR A 170 -13.20 2.53 8.26
CA THR A 170 -12.49 2.88 9.51
C THR A 170 -12.38 4.38 9.76
N ASN A 171 -12.49 5.19 8.70
CA ASN A 171 -12.49 6.65 8.78
C ASN A 171 -13.92 7.24 8.69
N GLY A 172 -14.95 6.45 8.93
CA GLY A 172 -16.34 6.91 8.90
C GLY A 172 -17.05 6.73 7.55
N GLY A 173 -16.40 6.13 6.55
CA GLY A 173 -17.03 5.82 5.26
C GLY A 173 -18.15 4.80 5.38
N LYS A 174 -19.12 4.91 4.48
CA LYS A 174 -20.30 4.01 4.38
C LYS A 174 -20.23 3.23 3.07
N MET A 175 -20.72 2.00 3.09
CA MET A 175 -20.95 1.20 1.88
C MET A 175 -22.30 1.53 1.27
N MET A 176 -22.32 1.73 -0.05
CA MET A 176 -23.51 1.95 -0.85
C MET A 176 -23.75 0.75 -1.77
#